data_f0ef710d5a33290342a4f40eade93cd1
#
_entry.id   f0ef710d5a33290342a4f40eade93cd1
#
_cell.length_a   1.000
_cell.length_b   1.000
_cell.length_c   1.000
_cell.angle_alpha   90.00
_cell.angle_beta   90.00
_cell.angle_gamma   90.00
#
_symmetry.space_group_name_H-M   'P 1'
#
loop_
_entity.id
_entity.type
_entity.pdbx_description
1 polymer ?
#
loop_
_entity_poly.entity_id
_entity_poly.type
_entity_poly.pdbx_seq_one_letter_code
_entity_poly.pdbx_strand_id
1 'polypeptide(L)'
;MKELMKNYKVWLIASLTLLIMLAAVCISFSGNYHELEGYREKEYNAAEQQKVISKLTEENTRLKTENTSIQSADSLTEMIQEYIKSYYNSDGTESENEKALKVRKYVTDELFEQMYDKTEKPESCAPDELIRQTALIQDIVYEANRKYQALAYVTMEIRYEYPDGKKDTQNVLLRMEFQFDKDNSVWKLSGLSSSTIKLQRVWG
;
A
#
# COMPACT_ATOMS: atom_id res chain seq x y z
N MET A 1 85.17 36.94 41.59
CA MET A 1 83.75 37.14 41.93
C MET A 1 82.96 37.85 40.84
N LYS A 2 83.40 38.86 40.13
CA LYS A 2 82.65 39.59 39.09
C LYS A 2 82.35 38.74 37.86
N GLU A 3 83.18 37.84 37.42
CA GLU A 3 82.91 36.97 36.28
C GLU A 3 81.89 35.87 36.60
N LEU A 4 81.89 35.28 37.77
CA LEU A 4 80.94 34.32 38.24
C LEU A 4 79.50 34.90 38.29
N MET A 5 79.38 36.13 38.75
CA MET A 5 78.09 36.83 38.78
C MET A 5 77.56 37.21 37.36
N LYS A 6 78.47 37.46 36.43
CA LYS A 6 78.13 37.69 35.04
C LYS A 6 77.59 36.46 34.35
N ASN A 7 78.23 35.34 34.56
CA ASN A 7 77.76 34.04 34.02
C ASN A 7 76.43 33.60 34.65
N TYR A 8 76.23 33.81 35.93
CA TYR A 8 74.97 33.53 36.59
C TYR A 8 73.73 34.31 35.98
N LYS A 9 73.97 35.62 35.73
CA LYS A 9 72.91 36.45 35.06
C LYS A 9 72.57 35.97 33.66
N VAL A 10 73.55 35.54 32.87
CA VAL A 10 73.34 34.97 31.54
C VAL A 10 72.55 33.68 31.61
N TRP A 11 72.86 32.81 32.54
CA TRP A 11 72.15 31.54 32.76
C TRP A 11 70.74 31.78 33.24
N LEU A 12 70.48 32.76 34.06
CA LEU A 12 69.15 33.13 34.56
C LEU A 12 68.28 33.68 33.45
N ILE A 13 68.80 34.51 32.55
CA ILE A 13 68.09 35.02 31.38
C ILE A 13 67.79 33.86 30.38
N ALA A 14 68.74 32.98 30.14
CA ALA A 14 68.59 31.82 29.28
C ALA A 14 67.48 30.87 29.79
N SER A 15 67.44 30.60 31.09
CA SER A 15 66.43 29.76 31.71
C SER A 15 65.05 30.40 31.66
N LEU A 16 64.93 31.75 31.84
CA LEU A 16 63.69 32.47 31.77
C LEU A 16 63.14 32.48 30.35
N THR A 17 64.01 32.68 29.33
CA THR A 17 63.58 32.64 27.94
C THR A 17 63.11 31.24 27.51
N LEU A 18 63.75 30.16 27.99
CA LEU A 18 63.29 28.80 27.72
C LEU A 18 61.96 28.51 28.36
N LEU A 19 61.69 29.03 29.56
CA LEU A 19 60.42 28.87 30.27
C LEU A 19 59.30 29.57 29.57
N ILE A 20 59.52 30.79 29.03
CA ILE A 20 58.55 31.53 28.22
C ILE A 20 58.26 30.83 26.92
N MET A 21 59.28 30.28 26.24
CA MET A 21 59.06 29.46 25.01
C MET A 21 58.25 28.20 25.29
N LEU A 22 58.53 27.50 26.37
CA LEU A 22 57.74 26.32 26.78
C LEU A 22 56.28 26.68 27.08
N ALA A 23 56.03 27.78 27.78
CA ALA A 23 54.68 28.25 28.05
C ALA A 23 53.92 28.62 26.76
N ALA A 24 54.58 29.28 25.81
CA ALA A 24 53.97 29.62 24.52
C ALA A 24 53.63 28.38 23.70
N VAL A 25 54.44 27.34 23.71
CA VAL A 25 54.17 26.05 23.06
C VAL A 25 52.98 25.35 23.72
N CYS A 26 52.93 25.31 25.07
CA CYS A 26 51.80 24.73 25.78
C CYS A 26 50.46 25.42 25.48
N ILE A 27 50.45 26.76 25.38
CA ILE A 27 49.24 27.52 25.05
C ILE A 27 48.78 27.23 23.61
N SER A 28 49.74 27.16 22.66
CA SER A 28 49.42 26.83 21.26
C SER A 28 48.89 25.39 21.11
N PHE A 29 49.44 24.45 21.86
CA PHE A 29 48.93 23.07 21.88
C PHE A 29 47.51 22.98 22.49
N SER A 30 47.27 23.68 23.58
CA SER A 30 45.93 23.72 24.23
C SER A 30 44.86 24.32 23.31
N GLY A 31 45.18 25.38 22.58
CA GLY A 31 44.25 25.97 21.60
C GLY A 31 43.88 24.99 20.48
N ASN A 32 44.84 24.30 19.91
CA ASN A 32 44.61 23.30 18.86
C ASN A 32 43.82 22.08 19.37
N TYR A 33 43.98 21.68 20.62
CA TYR A 33 43.18 20.58 21.19
C TYR A 33 41.71 20.92 21.32
N HIS A 34 41.35 22.11 21.76
CA HIS A 34 39.94 22.54 21.85
C HIS A 34 39.27 22.69 20.48
N GLU A 35 40.02 23.08 19.48
CA GLU A 35 39.50 23.19 18.12
C GLU A 35 39.20 21.79 17.52
N LEU A 36 40.09 20.82 17.74
CA LEU A 36 39.92 19.41 17.34
C LEU A 36 38.74 18.72 18.04
N GLU A 37 38.51 18.98 19.32
CA GLU A 37 37.35 18.46 20.04
C GLU A 37 36.04 19.04 19.45
N GLY A 38 36.02 20.33 19.16
CA GLY A 38 34.85 20.97 18.52
C GLY A 38 34.52 20.43 17.12
N TYR A 39 35.54 20.07 16.33
CA TYR A 39 35.32 19.40 15.03
C TYR A 39 34.80 17.99 15.20
N ARG A 40 35.32 17.19 16.13
CA ARG A 40 34.84 15.83 16.44
C ARG A 40 33.39 15.82 16.91
N GLU A 41 33.01 16.76 17.76
CA GLU A 41 31.66 16.89 18.25
C GLU A 41 30.67 17.26 17.13
N LYS A 42 31.05 18.16 16.22
CA LYS A 42 30.28 18.51 15.05
C LYS A 42 30.10 17.34 14.07
N GLU A 43 31.18 16.58 13.86
CA GLU A 43 31.17 15.41 12.98
C GLU A 43 30.29 14.28 13.56
N TYR A 44 30.36 14.04 14.87
CA TYR A 44 29.51 13.08 15.56
C TYR A 44 28.05 13.47 15.50
N ASN A 45 27.71 14.73 15.77
CA ASN A 45 26.35 15.25 15.69
C ASN A 45 25.80 15.20 14.25
N ALA A 46 26.62 15.47 13.25
CA ALA A 46 26.23 15.34 11.84
C ALA A 46 25.94 13.88 11.46
N ALA A 47 26.76 12.93 11.90
CA ALA A 47 26.55 11.50 11.66
C ALA A 47 25.28 10.98 12.35
N GLU A 48 24.99 11.43 13.57
CA GLU A 48 23.79 11.08 14.30
C GLU A 48 22.54 11.67 13.65
N GLN A 49 22.58 12.92 13.22
CA GLN A 49 21.51 13.54 12.45
C GLN A 49 21.24 12.82 11.14
N GLN A 50 22.29 12.42 10.41
CA GLN A 50 22.15 11.65 9.18
C GLN A 50 21.43 10.30 9.42
N LYS A 51 21.75 9.63 10.54
CA LYS A 51 21.13 8.38 10.95
C LYS A 51 19.63 8.56 11.30
N VAL A 52 19.28 9.66 11.94
CA VAL A 52 17.89 10.01 12.23
C VAL A 52 17.12 10.32 10.94
N ILE A 53 17.71 11.10 10.03
CA ILE A 53 17.10 11.42 8.73
C ILE A 53 16.87 10.16 7.92
N SER A 54 17.84 9.23 7.87
CA SER A 54 17.66 7.97 7.13
C SER A 54 16.51 7.13 7.69
N LYS A 55 16.40 7.00 9.02
CA LYS A 55 15.30 6.29 9.68
C LYS A 55 13.93 6.94 9.40
N LEU A 56 13.85 8.25 9.52
CA LEU A 56 12.61 8.98 9.23
C LEU A 56 12.19 8.87 7.76
N THR A 57 13.16 8.84 6.85
CA THR A 57 12.90 8.64 5.41
C THR A 57 12.38 7.24 5.14
N GLU A 58 12.97 6.22 5.75
CA GLU A 58 12.53 4.84 5.64
C GLU A 58 11.11 4.66 6.20
N GLU A 59 10.84 5.19 7.39
CA GLU A 59 9.52 5.14 8.01
C GLU A 59 8.47 5.90 7.22
N ASN A 60 8.80 7.06 6.67
CA ASN A 60 7.90 7.83 5.81
C ASN A 60 7.58 7.08 4.50
N THR A 61 8.57 6.38 3.94
CA THR A 61 8.37 5.53 2.75
C THR A 61 7.46 4.34 3.08
N ARG A 62 7.66 3.70 4.24
CA ARG A 62 6.80 2.62 4.72
C ARG A 62 5.37 3.09 4.92
N LEU A 63 5.17 4.20 5.65
CA LEU A 63 3.84 4.78 5.90
C LEU A 63 3.12 5.20 4.61
N LYS A 64 3.85 5.75 3.64
CA LYS A 64 3.28 6.05 2.32
C LYS A 64 2.83 4.79 1.60
N THR A 65 3.61 3.71 1.66
CA THR A 65 3.25 2.42 1.05
C THR A 65 2.04 1.80 1.72
N GLU A 66 1.98 1.82 3.06
CA GLU A 66 0.83 1.34 3.83
C GLU A 66 -0.43 2.17 3.53
N ASN A 67 -0.32 3.49 3.51
CA ASN A 67 -1.47 4.36 3.19
C ASN A 67 -1.96 4.16 1.74
N THR A 68 -1.06 3.97 0.79
CA THR A 68 -1.44 3.66 -0.60
C THR A 68 -2.13 2.29 -0.69
N SER A 69 -1.70 1.29 0.09
CA SER A 69 -2.34 -0.02 0.13
C SER A 69 -3.73 0.03 0.75
N ILE A 70 -3.93 0.81 1.81
CA ILE A 70 -5.24 1.02 2.45
C ILE A 70 -6.20 1.74 1.49
N GLN A 71 -5.79 2.84 0.87
CA GLN A 71 -6.62 3.54 -0.12
C GLN A 71 -6.98 2.67 -1.31
N SER A 72 -6.05 1.83 -1.78
CA SER A 72 -6.33 0.89 -2.88
C SER A 72 -7.29 -0.23 -2.45
N ALA A 73 -7.26 -0.66 -1.19
CA ALA A 73 -8.18 -1.65 -0.64
C ALA A 73 -9.60 -1.10 -0.53
N ASP A 74 -9.78 0.13 -0.04
CA ASP A 74 -11.10 0.78 0.06
C ASP A 74 -11.71 0.97 -1.33
N SER A 75 -10.96 1.47 -2.29
CA SER A 75 -11.43 1.65 -3.68
C SER A 75 -11.72 0.33 -4.38
N LEU A 76 -10.98 -0.73 -4.05
CA LEU A 76 -11.24 -2.08 -4.57
C LEU A 76 -12.53 -2.66 -3.97
N THR A 77 -12.76 -2.47 -2.67
CA THR A 77 -13.98 -2.91 -1.98
C THR A 77 -15.21 -2.23 -2.59
N GLU A 78 -15.17 -0.92 -2.78
CA GLU A 78 -16.24 -0.15 -3.41
C GLU A 78 -16.52 -0.64 -4.83
N MET A 79 -15.47 -0.87 -5.62
CA MET A 79 -15.61 -1.40 -6.98
C MET A 79 -16.24 -2.79 -7.00
N ILE A 80 -15.86 -3.70 -6.08
CA ILE A 80 -16.47 -5.03 -5.94
C ILE A 80 -17.97 -4.90 -5.64
N GLN A 81 -18.34 -4.05 -4.70
CA GLN A 81 -19.74 -3.84 -4.33
C GLN A 81 -20.56 -3.31 -5.50
N GLU A 82 -20.05 -2.32 -6.21
CA GLU A 82 -20.73 -1.74 -7.36
C GLU A 82 -20.83 -2.71 -8.55
N TYR A 83 -19.77 -3.51 -8.79
CA TYR A 83 -19.81 -4.58 -9.80
C TYR A 83 -20.90 -5.61 -9.46
N ILE A 84 -20.90 -6.13 -8.23
CA ILE A 84 -21.86 -7.15 -7.80
C ILE A 84 -23.29 -6.60 -7.91
N LYS A 85 -23.54 -5.38 -7.49
CA LYS A 85 -24.82 -4.70 -7.62
C LYS A 85 -25.24 -4.56 -9.08
N SER A 86 -24.30 -4.21 -9.96
CA SER A 86 -24.61 -4.01 -11.39
C SER A 86 -24.83 -5.30 -12.16
N TYR A 87 -24.15 -6.39 -11.76
CA TYR A 87 -24.22 -7.67 -12.47
C TYR A 87 -25.29 -8.62 -11.92
N TYR A 88 -25.40 -8.70 -10.58
CA TYR A 88 -26.26 -9.69 -9.91
C TYR A 88 -27.62 -9.15 -9.46
N ASN A 89 -27.80 -7.83 -9.36
CA ASN A 89 -29.14 -7.31 -9.06
C ASN A 89 -29.92 -7.04 -10.33
N SER A 90 -31.14 -7.52 -10.36
CA SER A 90 -32.06 -7.32 -11.46
C SER A 90 -33.51 -7.31 -10.94
N ASP A 91 -34.33 -6.46 -11.49
CA ASP A 91 -35.77 -6.49 -11.24
C ASP A 91 -36.55 -7.40 -12.25
N GLY A 92 -35.78 -8.07 -13.12
CA GLY A 92 -36.33 -8.93 -14.17
C GLY A 92 -36.75 -8.21 -15.44
N THR A 93 -36.68 -6.88 -15.49
CA THR A 93 -37.11 -6.09 -16.68
C THR A 93 -35.93 -5.71 -17.57
N GLU A 94 -34.72 -5.79 -17.07
CA GLU A 94 -33.50 -5.38 -17.77
C GLU A 94 -33.11 -6.37 -18.86
N SER A 95 -32.79 -5.87 -20.03
CA SER A 95 -32.22 -6.66 -21.12
C SER A 95 -30.74 -7.00 -20.84
N GLU A 96 -30.25 -8.07 -21.46
CA GLU A 96 -28.82 -8.43 -21.37
C GLU A 96 -27.90 -7.30 -21.84
N ASN A 97 -28.30 -6.54 -22.86
CA ASN A 97 -27.54 -5.40 -23.36
C ASN A 97 -27.43 -4.27 -22.32
N GLU A 98 -28.50 -3.99 -21.58
CA GLU A 98 -28.50 -2.98 -20.51
C GLU A 98 -27.60 -3.42 -19.37
N LYS A 99 -27.62 -4.69 -18.97
CA LYS A 99 -26.69 -5.27 -17.99
C LYS A 99 -25.24 -5.17 -18.47
N ALA A 100 -24.98 -5.54 -19.73
CA ALA A 100 -23.64 -5.46 -20.29
C ALA A 100 -23.10 -4.03 -20.23
N LEU A 101 -23.89 -3.02 -20.60
CA LEU A 101 -23.48 -1.62 -20.52
C LEU A 101 -23.15 -1.16 -19.09
N LYS A 102 -23.92 -1.61 -18.09
CA LYS A 102 -23.66 -1.29 -16.68
C LYS A 102 -22.35 -1.90 -16.18
N VAL A 103 -22.05 -3.11 -16.62
CA VAL A 103 -20.88 -3.90 -16.17
C VAL A 103 -19.60 -3.46 -16.86
N ARG A 104 -19.67 -2.98 -18.10
CA ARG A 104 -18.49 -2.66 -18.94
C ARG A 104 -17.48 -1.76 -18.26
N LYS A 105 -17.92 -0.80 -17.44
CA LYS A 105 -17.01 0.13 -16.75
C LYS A 105 -16.18 -0.52 -15.66
N TYR A 106 -16.58 -1.69 -15.15
CA TYR A 106 -15.92 -2.39 -14.06
C TYR A 106 -15.01 -3.52 -14.52
N VAL A 107 -15.09 -3.96 -15.76
CA VAL A 107 -14.34 -5.09 -16.31
C VAL A 107 -13.29 -4.63 -17.31
N THR A 108 -12.27 -5.46 -17.55
CA THR A 108 -11.35 -5.25 -18.68
C THR A 108 -12.04 -5.59 -19.99
N ASP A 109 -11.55 -5.05 -21.12
CA ASP A 109 -12.13 -5.31 -22.43
C ASP A 109 -12.08 -6.82 -22.76
N GLU A 110 -10.98 -7.50 -22.39
CA GLU A 110 -10.83 -8.94 -22.61
C GLU A 110 -11.85 -9.77 -21.82
N LEU A 111 -12.09 -9.41 -20.56
CA LEU A 111 -13.10 -10.10 -19.76
C LEU A 111 -14.50 -9.78 -20.26
N PHE A 112 -14.75 -8.55 -20.67
CA PHE A 112 -16.04 -8.15 -21.25
C PHE A 112 -16.38 -8.97 -22.49
N GLU A 113 -15.45 -9.12 -23.43
CA GLU A 113 -15.59 -9.96 -24.62
C GLU A 113 -15.87 -11.42 -24.24
N GLN A 114 -15.13 -11.99 -23.28
CA GLN A 114 -15.38 -13.36 -22.80
C GLN A 114 -16.78 -13.54 -22.20
N MET A 115 -17.32 -12.53 -21.52
CA MET A 115 -18.64 -12.58 -20.87
C MET A 115 -19.78 -12.41 -21.87
N TYR A 116 -19.60 -11.59 -22.90
CA TYR A 116 -20.69 -11.14 -23.77
C TYR A 116 -20.49 -11.45 -25.26
N ASP A 117 -19.28 -11.79 -25.72
CA ASP A 117 -19.00 -12.21 -27.10
C ASP A 117 -19.29 -13.71 -27.26
N LYS A 118 -20.51 -14.08 -26.98
CA LYS A 118 -21.00 -15.41 -27.34
C LYS A 118 -21.49 -15.36 -28.78
N THR A 119 -20.62 -15.75 -29.70
CA THR A 119 -21.00 -16.11 -31.08
C THR A 119 -21.95 -17.29 -31.15
N GLU A 120 -22.14 -18.03 -30.07
CA GLU A 120 -23.22 -18.98 -29.87
C GLU A 120 -24.32 -18.29 -29.04
N LYS A 121 -25.31 -17.71 -29.71
CA LYS A 121 -26.59 -17.40 -29.06
C LYS A 121 -27.08 -18.69 -28.43
N PRO A 122 -27.23 -18.80 -27.09
CA PRO A 122 -28.07 -19.86 -26.58
C PRO A 122 -29.42 -19.71 -27.27
N GLU A 123 -29.89 -20.81 -27.85
CA GLU A 123 -31.26 -20.85 -28.35
C GLU A 123 -32.17 -20.19 -27.33
N SER A 124 -32.97 -19.25 -27.80
CA SER A 124 -33.85 -18.41 -27.00
C SER A 124 -34.49 -19.21 -25.87
N CYS A 125 -33.91 -19.13 -24.68
CA CYS A 125 -34.75 -19.28 -23.51
C CYS A 125 -35.80 -18.20 -23.67
N ALA A 126 -37.05 -18.61 -23.82
CA ALA A 126 -38.20 -17.73 -23.83
C ALA A 126 -38.04 -16.69 -22.71
N PRO A 127 -38.58 -15.47 -22.81
CA PRO A 127 -38.59 -14.52 -21.73
C PRO A 127 -39.41 -15.10 -20.58
N ASP A 128 -38.86 -16.13 -19.97
CA ASP A 128 -39.50 -16.89 -18.94
C ASP A 128 -39.25 -16.16 -17.64
N GLU A 129 -40.36 -15.58 -17.22
CA GLU A 129 -40.55 -15.19 -15.83
C GLU A 129 -39.61 -14.10 -15.36
N LEU A 130 -40.14 -12.91 -15.26
CA LEU A 130 -39.57 -11.74 -14.60
C LEU A 130 -39.03 -12.12 -13.21
N ILE A 131 -37.84 -12.70 -13.17
CA ILE A 131 -37.21 -13.11 -11.92
C ILE A 131 -36.48 -11.91 -11.33
N ARG A 132 -36.91 -11.45 -10.17
CA ARG A 132 -36.15 -10.47 -9.41
C ARG A 132 -34.98 -11.17 -8.73
N GLN A 133 -33.79 -10.63 -8.92
CA GLN A 133 -32.57 -11.15 -8.33
C GLN A 133 -31.91 -10.09 -7.47
N THR A 134 -31.51 -10.45 -6.26
CA THR A 134 -30.81 -9.55 -5.33
C THR A 134 -29.62 -10.29 -4.72
N ALA A 135 -28.43 -9.71 -4.86
CA ALA A 135 -27.22 -10.21 -4.23
C ALA A 135 -26.94 -9.47 -2.92
N LEU A 136 -26.67 -10.22 -1.88
CA LEU A 136 -26.28 -9.74 -0.56
C LEU A 136 -24.86 -10.22 -0.26
N ILE A 137 -23.92 -9.32 -0.25
CA ILE A 137 -22.52 -9.63 0.11
C ILE A 137 -22.47 -9.94 1.61
N GLN A 138 -21.90 -11.09 1.95
CA GLN A 138 -21.72 -11.54 3.33
C GLN A 138 -20.30 -11.21 3.81
N ASP A 139 -19.30 -11.45 2.96
CA ASP A 139 -17.91 -11.20 3.29
C ASP A 139 -17.06 -10.95 2.04
N ILE A 140 -16.02 -10.15 2.17
CA ILE A 140 -15.01 -9.88 1.14
C ILE A 140 -13.64 -10.09 1.78
N VAL A 141 -12.94 -11.11 1.30
CA VAL A 141 -11.55 -11.38 1.68
C VAL A 141 -10.69 -11.18 0.45
N TYR A 142 -9.71 -10.31 0.52
CA TYR A 142 -8.83 -10.07 -0.60
C TYR A 142 -7.36 -10.13 -0.21
N GLU A 143 -6.56 -10.51 -1.18
CA GLU A 143 -5.12 -10.63 -1.08
C GLU A 143 -4.49 -9.68 -2.11
N ALA A 144 -3.76 -8.67 -1.64
CA ALA A 144 -3.01 -7.78 -2.51
C ALA A 144 -1.69 -8.43 -2.89
N ASN A 145 -1.68 -9.22 -3.95
CA ASN A 145 -0.52 -10.00 -4.36
C ASN A 145 0.59 -9.17 -4.98
N ARG A 146 0.25 -8.05 -5.67
CA ARG A 146 1.21 -7.21 -6.38
C ARG A 146 0.69 -5.78 -6.48
N LYS A 147 1.60 -4.85 -6.74
CA LYS A 147 1.31 -3.40 -6.83
C LYS A 147 0.13 -3.00 -7.75
N TYR A 148 -0.21 -3.84 -8.74
CA TYR A 148 -1.23 -3.54 -9.75
C TYR A 148 -2.18 -4.71 -10.01
N GLN A 149 -2.17 -5.71 -9.15
CA GLN A 149 -3.03 -6.89 -9.25
C GLN A 149 -3.54 -7.24 -7.87
N ALA A 150 -4.82 -7.60 -7.77
CA ALA A 150 -5.43 -8.06 -6.55
C ALA A 150 -6.29 -9.29 -6.83
N LEU A 151 -6.47 -10.11 -5.81
CA LEU A 151 -7.35 -11.26 -5.81
C LEU A 151 -8.33 -11.11 -4.65
N ALA A 152 -9.61 -11.24 -4.91
CA ALA A 152 -10.64 -11.23 -3.89
C ALA A 152 -11.47 -12.51 -3.93
N TYR A 153 -11.88 -12.93 -2.75
CA TYR A 153 -12.90 -13.96 -2.55
C TYR A 153 -14.12 -13.30 -1.92
N VAL A 154 -15.25 -13.39 -2.58
CA VAL A 154 -16.49 -12.79 -2.11
C VAL A 154 -17.51 -13.88 -1.85
N THR A 155 -17.99 -13.96 -0.62
CA THR A 155 -19.14 -14.80 -0.28
C THR A 155 -20.40 -13.96 -0.32
N MET A 156 -21.40 -14.42 -1.01
CA MET A 156 -22.68 -13.72 -1.14
C MET A 156 -23.86 -14.69 -1.19
N GLU A 157 -25.00 -14.17 -0.79
CA GLU A 157 -26.30 -14.81 -0.94
C GLU A 157 -27.04 -14.17 -2.09
N ILE A 158 -27.48 -14.97 -3.07
CA ILE A 158 -28.34 -14.51 -4.16
C ILE A 158 -29.75 -14.97 -3.86
N ARG A 159 -30.67 -14.02 -3.78
CA ARG A 159 -32.09 -14.24 -3.59
C ARG A 159 -32.81 -14.08 -4.91
N TYR A 160 -33.61 -15.07 -5.24
CA TYR A 160 -34.50 -15.08 -6.40
C TYR A 160 -35.93 -14.96 -5.93
N GLU A 161 -36.69 -14.10 -6.56
CA GLU A 161 -38.14 -13.95 -6.36
C GLU A 161 -38.85 -14.10 -7.71
N TYR A 162 -39.60 -15.18 -7.79
CA TYR A 162 -40.33 -15.55 -9.01
C TYR A 162 -41.70 -14.86 -9.08
N PRO A 163 -42.29 -14.70 -10.25
CA PRO A 163 -43.63 -14.06 -10.42
C PRO A 163 -44.75 -14.78 -9.69
N ASP A 164 -44.62 -16.09 -9.48
CA ASP A 164 -45.56 -16.91 -8.71
C ASP A 164 -45.43 -16.73 -7.18
N GLY A 165 -44.53 -15.87 -6.73
CA GLY A 165 -44.26 -15.60 -5.32
C GLY A 165 -43.31 -16.59 -4.68
N LYS A 166 -42.82 -17.56 -5.40
CA LYS A 166 -41.74 -18.43 -4.90
C LYS A 166 -40.46 -17.65 -4.65
N LYS A 167 -39.70 -18.09 -3.65
CA LYS A 167 -38.39 -17.54 -3.30
C LYS A 167 -37.40 -18.66 -3.25
N ASP A 168 -36.22 -18.41 -3.81
CA ASP A 168 -35.09 -19.31 -3.72
C ASP A 168 -33.84 -18.52 -3.28
N THR A 169 -32.89 -19.22 -2.70
CA THR A 169 -31.67 -18.61 -2.17
C THR A 169 -30.48 -19.50 -2.49
N GLN A 170 -29.47 -18.89 -3.09
CA GLN A 170 -28.23 -19.56 -3.44
C GLN A 170 -27.04 -18.88 -2.77
N ASN A 171 -26.19 -19.64 -2.07
CA ASN A 171 -24.92 -19.12 -1.57
C ASN A 171 -23.81 -19.37 -2.61
N VAL A 172 -23.10 -18.31 -2.92
CA VAL A 172 -22.10 -18.29 -3.98
C VAL A 172 -20.78 -17.78 -3.42
N LEU A 173 -19.69 -18.45 -3.80
CA LEU A 173 -18.34 -17.95 -3.64
C LEU A 173 -17.85 -17.46 -5.00
N LEU A 174 -17.48 -16.21 -5.09
CA LEU A 174 -16.80 -15.64 -6.24
C LEU A 174 -15.30 -15.56 -5.97
N ARG A 175 -14.51 -15.96 -6.94
CA ARG A 175 -13.09 -15.64 -7.02
C ARG A 175 -12.92 -14.58 -8.12
N MET A 176 -12.43 -13.43 -7.74
CA MET A 176 -12.35 -12.23 -8.57
C MET A 176 -10.90 -11.78 -8.68
N GLU A 177 -10.38 -11.68 -9.90
CA GLU A 177 -9.04 -11.19 -10.21
C GLU A 177 -9.12 -9.76 -10.74
N PHE A 178 -8.28 -8.87 -10.23
CA PHE A 178 -8.31 -7.45 -10.56
C PHE A 178 -6.98 -6.97 -11.10
N GLN A 179 -7.07 -6.02 -12.01
CA GLN A 179 -5.95 -5.27 -12.56
C GLN A 179 -6.18 -3.79 -12.35
N PHE A 180 -5.13 -3.07 -11.91
CA PHE A 180 -5.20 -1.63 -11.76
C PHE A 180 -4.88 -0.93 -13.07
N ASP A 181 -5.84 -0.20 -13.60
CA ASP A 181 -5.68 0.67 -14.75
C ASP A 181 -4.98 1.96 -14.30
N LYS A 182 -3.71 2.11 -14.69
CA LYS A 182 -2.88 3.24 -14.27
C LYS A 182 -3.28 4.55 -14.93
N ASP A 183 -3.80 4.48 -16.14
CA ASP A 183 -4.13 5.66 -16.93
C ASP A 183 -5.38 6.33 -16.36
N ASN A 184 -6.34 5.53 -15.90
CA ASN A 184 -7.58 6.00 -15.33
C ASN A 184 -7.60 5.95 -13.78
N SER A 185 -6.54 5.41 -13.16
CA SER A 185 -6.42 5.25 -11.70
C SER A 185 -7.60 4.48 -11.06
N VAL A 186 -8.08 3.43 -11.73
CA VAL A 186 -9.19 2.60 -11.28
C VAL A 186 -8.87 1.11 -11.33
N TRP A 187 -9.50 0.34 -10.46
CA TRP A 187 -9.47 -1.12 -10.52
C TRP A 187 -10.46 -1.62 -11.58
N LYS A 188 -10.06 -2.64 -12.32
CA LYS A 188 -10.92 -3.37 -13.25
C LYS A 188 -10.84 -4.86 -12.97
N LEU A 189 -11.97 -5.54 -13.04
CA LEU A 189 -12.07 -6.99 -12.97
C LEU A 189 -11.49 -7.59 -14.25
N SER A 190 -10.50 -8.46 -14.12
CA SER A 190 -9.80 -9.13 -15.23
C SER A 190 -10.07 -10.63 -15.30
N GLY A 191 -10.64 -11.20 -14.25
CA GLY A 191 -11.01 -12.61 -14.20
C GLY A 191 -12.10 -12.87 -13.16
N LEU A 192 -13.04 -13.75 -13.49
CA LEU A 192 -14.15 -14.12 -12.62
C LEU A 192 -14.40 -15.62 -12.70
N SER A 193 -14.51 -16.25 -11.55
CA SER A 193 -15.02 -17.62 -11.42
C SER A 193 -15.99 -17.72 -10.24
N SER A 194 -16.99 -18.55 -10.37
CA SER A 194 -18.01 -18.74 -9.34
C SER A 194 -18.17 -20.21 -8.98
N SER A 195 -18.49 -20.48 -7.73
CA SER A 195 -18.87 -21.79 -7.22
C SER A 195 -20.05 -21.67 -6.26
N THR A 196 -20.98 -22.61 -6.37
CA THR A 196 -22.12 -22.69 -5.45
C THR A 196 -21.66 -23.37 -4.16
N ILE A 197 -21.91 -22.73 -3.02
CA ILE A 197 -21.63 -23.30 -1.71
C ILE A 197 -22.87 -24.07 -1.24
N LYS A 198 -22.76 -25.41 -1.17
CA LYS A 198 -23.79 -26.22 -0.51
C LYS A 198 -23.54 -26.16 1.00
N LEU A 199 -24.35 -25.39 1.72
CA LEU A 199 -24.34 -25.43 3.18
C LEU A 199 -24.85 -26.82 3.61
N GLN A 200 -23.96 -27.69 4.05
CA GLN A 200 -24.36 -28.88 4.80
C GLN A 200 -24.91 -28.38 6.14
N ARG A 201 -26.23 -28.51 6.34
CA ARG A 201 -26.81 -28.32 7.67
C ARG A 201 -26.24 -29.41 8.59
N VAL A 202 -25.26 -29.06 9.40
CA VAL A 202 -24.83 -29.90 10.51
C VAL A 202 -25.95 -29.79 11.53
N TRP A 203 -26.83 -30.77 11.56
CA TRP A 203 -27.79 -30.91 12.67
C TRP A 203 -27.00 -31.32 13.90
N GLY A 204 -26.84 -30.40 14.88
CA GLY A 204 -26.42 -30.69 16.22
C GLY A 204 -27.64 -31.04 17.06
#